data_97b52f6709b1e3ac3c9278d9d6ec1770
#
_entry.id   97b52f6709b1e3ac3c9278d9d6ec1770
#
_cell.length_a   1.000
_cell.length_b   1.000
_cell.length_c   1.000
_cell.angle_alpha   90.00
_cell.angle_beta   90.00
_cell.angle_gamma   90.00
#
_symmetry.space_group_name_H-M   'P 1'
#
loop_
_entity.id
_entity.type
_entity.pdbx_description
1 polymer ?
#
loop_
_entity_poly.entity_id
_entity_poly.type
_entity_poly.pdbx_seq_one_letter_code
_entity_poly.pdbx_strand_id
1 'polypeptide(L)'
;WDAEEFLNQTCIKAGLPPTAWKDSGTTLLRFQGISCAASFTELVDLAPEKQAKTILGPREFAQYLQYIQSTVDALLKGQVPSYYCDAVSDTNLQGVALLLSRTGTDEELILSKWALKQTFPMQSTVFSLCQQLAQIISRLNLKSGEFQIKLVLASDPAMHGTLAQNDLLDFDFQQRSLLLIDGQKNAWCHDRDQDTRNLLEAAQQALSCGQPETVQVLSLAVQTTTSRFQIVNRPRAELGTEIRPAGVAGTFYPADPARMNAQLGELFHDQVDAQPWAAAMVPHAGWKYSGKIAARVLNRIQLPSTIIVIGPKHTREGVDWAVAPHQAWQLPGGNLNSDRALAQKLAEQIPGLELDAAAHRSEHAIEVELPLIQRLAPDAKVIGIVIGSGNLPRCEEFAAGLARVIQEMPEPPLLLISSDMNHFATDKENCRLDELALEKMRSLDPEGLLETVREHHISMCGVLPAVIVMKTLQKM
;
A
#
# COMPACT_ATOMS: atom_id res chain seq x y z
N TRP A 1 6.25 15.81 23.32
CA TRP A 1 6.99 14.80 24.08
C TRP A 1 8.12 15.47 24.86
N ASP A 2 8.27 15.12 26.11
CA ASP A 2 9.53 15.39 26.78
C ASP A 2 10.64 14.46 26.23
N ALA A 3 11.90 14.71 26.63
CA ALA A 3 13.03 13.94 26.09
C ALA A 3 12.98 12.46 26.49
N GLU A 4 12.48 12.15 27.70
CA GLU A 4 12.37 10.78 28.20
C GLU A 4 11.30 9.99 27.42
N GLU A 5 10.15 10.60 27.20
CA GLU A 5 9.07 9.99 26.42
C GLU A 5 9.49 9.76 24.96
N PHE A 6 10.19 10.73 24.36
CA PHE A 6 10.71 10.57 23.00
C PHE A 6 11.66 9.37 22.87
N LEU A 7 12.56 9.19 23.85
CA LEU A 7 13.50 8.06 23.87
C LEU A 7 12.78 6.73 24.12
N ASN A 8 11.78 6.71 25.01
CA ASN A 8 10.96 5.52 25.24
C ASN A 8 10.26 5.08 23.96
N GLN A 9 9.64 6.01 23.22
CA GLN A 9 8.94 5.72 21.96
C GLN A 9 9.91 5.29 20.84
N THR A 10 11.11 5.85 20.84
CA THR A 10 12.17 5.45 19.90
C THR A 10 12.58 4.00 20.13
N CYS A 11 12.76 3.58 21.39
CA CYS A 11 13.02 2.19 21.73
C CYS A 11 11.88 1.25 21.31
N ILE A 12 10.64 1.62 21.59
CA ILE A 12 9.45 0.82 21.18
C ILE A 12 9.40 0.64 19.68
N LYS A 13 9.61 1.71 18.89
CA LYS A 13 9.67 1.65 17.43
C LYS A 13 10.81 0.77 16.90
N ALA A 14 11.89 0.67 17.64
CA ALA A 14 13.02 -0.22 17.35
C ALA A 14 12.78 -1.68 17.81
N GLY A 15 11.60 -2.01 18.35
CA GLY A 15 11.30 -3.34 18.90
C GLY A 15 12.01 -3.64 20.24
N LEU A 16 12.46 -2.62 20.96
CA LEU A 16 13.15 -2.72 22.22
C LEU A 16 12.23 -2.35 23.40
N PRO A 17 12.54 -2.80 24.64
CA PRO A 17 11.85 -2.31 25.83
C PRO A 17 11.89 -0.77 25.92
N PRO A 18 10.85 -0.11 26.42
CA PRO A 18 10.77 1.37 26.45
C PRO A 18 11.96 2.04 27.13
N THR A 19 12.54 1.38 28.14
CA THR A 19 13.68 1.90 28.93
C THR A 19 15.05 1.44 28.43
N ALA A 20 15.12 0.73 27.31
CA ALA A 20 16.39 0.18 26.79
C ALA A 20 17.46 1.25 26.53
N TRP A 21 17.07 2.49 26.30
CA TRP A 21 18.00 3.61 26.16
C TRP A 21 18.76 3.97 27.45
N LYS A 22 18.30 3.50 28.64
CA LYS A 22 18.97 3.66 29.93
C LYS A 22 20.04 2.60 30.19
N ASP A 23 20.09 1.55 29.36
CA ASP A 23 21.04 0.44 29.57
C ASP A 23 22.45 0.85 29.14
N SER A 24 23.44 0.44 29.91
CA SER A 24 24.85 0.79 29.68
C SER A 24 25.41 0.27 28.33
N GLY A 25 24.77 -0.74 27.73
CA GLY A 25 25.12 -1.28 26.43
C GLY A 25 24.44 -0.57 25.27
N THR A 26 23.52 0.37 25.52
CA THR A 26 22.79 1.08 24.48
C THR A 26 23.51 2.34 24.03
N THR A 27 23.74 2.49 22.75
CA THR A 27 24.29 3.71 22.16
C THR A 27 23.20 4.56 21.54
N LEU A 28 23.03 5.79 22.01
CA LEU A 28 22.11 6.76 21.43
C LEU A 28 22.85 7.60 20.38
N LEU A 29 22.35 7.58 19.15
CA LEU A 29 22.84 8.42 18.06
C LEU A 29 21.88 9.60 17.88
N ARG A 30 22.42 10.82 17.94
CA ARG A 30 21.70 12.05 17.59
C ARG A 30 22.27 12.59 16.29
N PHE A 31 21.39 12.85 15.36
CA PHE A 31 21.76 13.55 14.12
C PHE A 31 20.79 14.70 13.85
N GLN A 32 21.30 15.69 13.16
CA GLN A 32 20.50 16.81 12.67
C GLN A 32 20.20 16.55 11.21
N GLY A 33 18.94 16.56 10.83
CA GLY A 33 18.50 16.33 9.47
C GLY A 33 17.65 17.48 8.96
N ILE A 34 17.69 17.71 7.67
CA ILE A 34 16.78 18.60 6.95
C ILE A 34 15.80 17.68 6.21
N SER A 35 14.50 17.86 6.46
CA SER A 35 13.46 17.16 5.71
C SER A 35 13.15 17.96 4.45
N CYS A 36 13.28 17.32 3.29
CA CYS A 36 12.80 17.84 2.02
C CYS A 36 11.64 16.95 1.57
N ALA A 37 10.51 17.54 1.22
CA ALA A 37 9.42 16.86 0.54
C ALA A 37 9.32 17.41 -0.88
N ALA A 38 9.35 16.53 -1.87
CA ALA A 38 9.15 16.86 -3.26
C ALA A 38 8.33 15.75 -3.93
N SER A 39 7.69 16.02 -5.05
CA SER A 39 7.05 14.98 -5.85
C SER A 39 8.08 13.94 -6.33
N PHE A 40 7.65 12.75 -6.69
CA PHE A 40 8.56 11.71 -7.19
C PHE A 40 9.36 12.22 -8.40
N THR A 41 8.72 12.98 -9.29
CA THR A 41 9.34 13.60 -10.46
C THR A 41 10.41 14.64 -10.13
N GLU A 42 10.26 15.37 -9.01
CA GLU A 42 11.24 16.35 -8.53
C GLU A 42 12.41 15.71 -7.78
N LEU A 43 12.18 14.56 -7.14
CA LEU A 43 13.20 13.86 -6.34
C LEU A 43 14.12 12.95 -7.17
N VAL A 44 13.71 12.61 -8.39
CA VAL A 44 14.42 11.64 -9.23
C VAL A 44 14.72 12.32 -10.57
N ASP A 45 15.94 12.82 -10.72
CA ASP A 45 16.46 13.23 -12.03
C ASP A 45 16.79 11.95 -12.82
N LEU A 46 15.80 11.46 -13.56
CA LEU A 46 15.88 10.29 -14.41
C LEU A 46 15.84 10.73 -15.89
N ALA A 47 16.71 11.67 -16.28
CA ALA A 47 16.89 11.99 -17.68
C ALA A 47 17.53 10.76 -18.40
N PRO A 48 16.96 10.28 -19.52
CA PRO A 48 17.52 9.14 -20.24
C PRO A 48 18.90 9.50 -20.80
N GLU A 49 19.86 8.59 -20.66
CA GLU A 49 21.10 8.69 -21.42
C GLU A 49 20.77 8.58 -22.93
N LYS A 50 21.40 9.39 -23.76
CA LYS A 50 21.15 9.44 -25.22
C LYS A 50 21.40 8.10 -25.94
N GLN A 51 22.15 7.18 -25.32
CA GLN A 51 22.31 5.80 -25.79
C GLN A 51 22.25 4.85 -24.59
N ALA A 52 21.34 3.88 -24.64
CA ALA A 52 21.22 2.85 -23.61
C ALA A 52 22.55 2.09 -23.46
N LYS A 53 23.11 2.09 -22.25
CA LYS A 53 24.38 1.41 -21.97
C LYS A 53 24.15 -0.10 -22.01
N THR A 54 24.97 -0.80 -22.85
CA THR A 54 24.96 -2.26 -22.88
C THR A 54 25.35 -2.82 -21.51
N ILE A 55 24.52 -3.67 -20.92
CA ILE A 55 24.77 -4.25 -19.59
C ILE A 55 25.86 -5.30 -19.65
N LEU A 56 25.73 -6.25 -20.56
CA LEU A 56 26.70 -7.31 -20.83
C LEU A 56 27.02 -7.37 -22.34
N GLY A 57 28.25 -7.69 -22.69
CA GLY A 57 28.61 -7.98 -24.08
C GLY A 57 27.82 -9.22 -24.61
N PRO A 58 27.61 -9.35 -25.93
CA PRO A 58 26.81 -10.46 -26.48
C PRO A 58 27.30 -11.84 -26.04
N ARG A 59 28.62 -12.02 -25.96
CA ARG A 59 29.24 -13.27 -25.52
C ARG A 59 29.01 -13.53 -24.03
N GLU A 60 29.18 -12.50 -23.19
CA GLU A 60 28.95 -12.58 -21.76
C GLU A 60 27.49 -12.89 -21.45
N PHE A 61 26.56 -12.25 -22.16
CA PHE A 61 25.12 -12.49 -22.00
C PHE A 61 24.74 -13.95 -22.35
N ALA A 62 25.28 -14.51 -23.41
CA ALA A 62 25.06 -15.90 -23.78
C ALA A 62 25.65 -16.88 -22.74
N GLN A 63 26.87 -16.62 -22.25
CA GLN A 63 27.49 -17.40 -21.17
C GLN A 63 26.71 -17.32 -19.87
N TYR A 64 26.17 -16.15 -19.55
CA TYR A 64 25.37 -15.96 -18.35
C TYR A 64 24.06 -16.72 -18.43
N LEU A 65 23.41 -16.76 -19.59
CA LEU A 65 22.22 -17.58 -19.79
C LEU A 65 22.51 -19.08 -19.60
N GLN A 66 23.63 -19.58 -20.11
CA GLN A 66 24.04 -20.97 -19.88
C GLN A 66 24.29 -21.26 -18.41
N TYR A 67 24.93 -20.32 -17.69
CA TYR A 67 25.13 -20.43 -16.25
C TYR A 67 23.79 -20.51 -15.51
N ILE A 68 22.81 -19.68 -15.84
CA ILE A 68 21.46 -19.72 -15.24
C ILE A 68 20.82 -21.09 -15.45
N GLN A 69 20.85 -21.61 -16.70
CA GLN A 69 20.28 -22.92 -17.03
C GLN A 69 20.97 -24.05 -16.24
N SER A 70 22.30 -24.06 -16.22
CA SER A 70 23.06 -25.07 -15.47
C SER A 70 22.87 -24.98 -13.96
N THR A 71 22.70 -23.77 -13.43
CA THR A 71 22.41 -23.53 -12.01
C THR A 71 21.06 -24.12 -11.62
N VAL A 72 20.00 -23.86 -12.41
CA VAL A 72 18.67 -24.43 -12.16
C VAL A 72 18.69 -25.94 -12.29
N ASP A 73 19.35 -26.50 -13.32
CA ASP A 73 19.46 -27.95 -13.52
C ASP A 73 20.21 -28.64 -12.35
N ALA A 74 21.27 -28.01 -11.83
CA ALA A 74 22.00 -28.54 -10.65
C ALA A 74 21.12 -28.52 -9.40
N LEU A 75 20.40 -27.43 -9.15
CA LEU A 75 19.47 -27.31 -8.02
C LEU A 75 18.35 -28.35 -8.08
N LEU A 76 17.80 -28.60 -9.27
CA LEU A 76 16.77 -29.64 -9.46
C LEU A 76 17.28 -31.06 -9.19
N LYS A 77 18.57 -31.30 -9.38
CA LYS A 77 19.25 -32.57 -9.07
C LYS A 77 19.74 -32.65 -7.62
N GLY A 78 19.48 -31.66 -6.79
CA GLY A 78 19.98 -31.57 -5.41
C GLY A 78 21.49 -31.33 -5.32
N GLN A 79 22.12 -30.85 -6.39
CA GLN A 79 23.54 -30.51 -6.44
C GLN A 79 23.76 -29.06 -5.99
N VAL A 80 24.96 -28.73 -5.53
CA VAL A 80 25.34 -27.36 -5.16
C VAL A 80 25.97 -26.68 -6.38
N PRO A 81 25.30 -25.72 -7.03
CA PRO A 81 25.87 -24.99 -8.16
C PRO A 81 26.89 -23.96 -7.70
N SER A 82 27.73 -23.49 -8.63
CA SER A 82 28.58 -22.31 -8.40
C SER A 82 27.70 -21.09 -8.10
N TYR A 83 28.07 -20.31 -7.09
CA TYR A 83 27.35 -19.08 -6.73
C TYR A 83 27.59 -17.94 -7.74
N TYR A 84 28.76 -17.90 -8.37
CA TYR A 84 29.13 -16.91 -9.36
C TYR A 84 29.45 -17.53 -10.74
N CYS A 85 29.16 -16.75 -11.77
CA CYS A 85 29.64 -17.00 -13.14
C CYS A 85 30.91 -16.22 -13.36
N ASP A 86 32.05 -16.93 -13.34
CA ASP A 86 33.40 -16.30 -13.52
C ASP A 86 33.59 -15.66 -14.88
N ALA A 87 32.80 -16.06 -15.88
CA ALA A 87 32.87 -15.53 -17.23
C ALA A 87 32.22 -14.15 -17.40
N VAL A 88 31.55 -13.63 -16.35
CA VAL A 88 30.79 -12.39 -16.42
C VAL A 88 31.12 -11.53 -15.20
N SER A 89 31.44 -10.26 -15.44
CA SER A 89 31.67 -9.31 -14.38
C SER A 89 30.34 -9.02 -13.64
N ASP A 90 30.35 -8.98 -12.29
CA ASP A 90 29.22 -8.56 -11.56
C ASP A 90 28.96 -7.06 -11.74
N THR A 91 27.72 -6.70 -12.00
CA THR A 91 27.29 -5.32 -12.20
C THR A 91 26.05 -5.04 -11.38
N ASN A 92 25.78 -3.77 -11.13
CA ASN A 92 24.58 -3.35 -10.44
C ASN A 92 23.47 -3.03 -11.44
N LEU A 93 22.27 -3.52 -11.16
CA LEU A 93 21.08 -3.39 -12.01
C LEU A 93 19.91 -2.75 -11.26
N GLN A 94 18.96 -2.21 -12.01
CA GLN A 94 17.66 -1.77 -11.51
C GLN A 94 16.56 -2.80 -11.74
N GLY A 95 16.75 -3.77 -12.64
CA GLY A 95 15.74 -4.79 -12.90
C GLY A 95 16.34 -6.11 -13.37
N VAL A 96 15.79 -7.22 -12.89
CA VAL A 96 16.05 -8.58 -13.36
C VAL A 96 14.75 -9.34 -13.41
N ALA A 97 14.54 -10.14 -14.47
CA ALA A 97 13.48 -11.13 -14.48
C ALA A 97 13.97 -12.44 -15.12
N LEU A 98 13.49 -13.54 -14.54
CA LEU A 98 13.56 -14.88 -15.13
C LEU A 98 12.14 -15.29 -15.51
N LEU A 99 11.95 -15.64 -16.78
CA LEU A 99 10.69 -16.10 -17.32
C LEU A 99 10.82 -17.60 -17.63
N LEU A 100 9.94 -18.40 -17.08
CA LEU A 100 9.83 -19.82 -17.34
C LEU A 100 8.68 -20.05 -18.29
N SER A 101 8.95 -20.41 -19.53
CA SER A 101 7.93 -20.80 -20.51
C SER A 101 7.85 -22.32 -20.59
N ARG A 102 6.67 -22.89 -20.48
CA ARG A 102 6.47 -24.33 -20.66
C ARG A 102 6.38 -24.65 -22.14
N THR A 103 7.13 -25.66 -22.58
CA THR A 103 7.18 -26.08 -23.98
C THR A 103 5.81 -26.54 -24.46
N GLY A 104 5.32 -25.93 -25.56
CA GLY A 104 4.02 -26.29 -26.16
C GLY A 104 2.78 -25.66 -25.52
N THR A 105 2.96 -24.69 -24.60
CA THR A 105 1.88 -23.90 -24.02
C THR A 105 2.23 -22.42 -24.03
N ASP A 106 1.22 -21.56 -23.88
CA ASP A 106 1.40 -20.12 -23.69
C ASP A 106 1.56 -19.75 -22.21
N GLU A 107 1.70 -20.75 -21.31
CA GLU A 107 1.91 -20.53 -19.89
C GLU A 107 3.32 -20.02 -19.63
N GLU A 108 3.42 -18.87 -18.99
CA GLU A 108 4.68 -18.26 -18.59
C GLU A 108 4.64 -17.91 -17.11
N LEU A 109 5.63 -18.41 -16.35
CA LEU A 109 5.84 -18.02 -14.96
C LEU A 109 6.98 -17.00 -14.92
N ILE A 110 6.77 -15.91 -14.18
CA ILE A 110 7.72 -14.82 -14.11
C ILE A 110 8.17 -14.59 -12.67
N LEU A 111 9.46 -14.59 -12.44
CA LEU A 111 10.09 -14.11 -11.22
C LEU A 111 10.88 -12.85 -11.54
N SER A 112 10.61 -11.76 -10.84
CA SER A 112 11.26 -10.48 -11.09
C SER A 112 11.64 -9.76 -9.80
N LYS A 113 12.68 -8.94 -9.90
CA LYS A 113 13.08 -7.95 -8.90
C LYS A 113 13.46 -6.67 -9.63
N TRP A 114 12.94 -5.53 -9.19
CA TRP A 114 13.32 -4.23 -9.71
C TRP A 114 13.26 -3.14 -8.63
N ALA A 115 14.06 -2.10 -8.83
CA ALA A 115 14.08 -0.91 -7.99
C ALA A 115 14.55 0.29 -8.82
N LEU A 116 13.92 1.46 -8.66
CA LEU A 116 14.28 2.66 -9.42
C LEU A 116 15.37 3.49 -8.74
N LYS A 117 15.33 3.59 -7.42
CA LYS A 117 16.24 4.44 -6.63
C LYS A 117 17.49 3.74 -6.14
N GLN A 118 17.51 2.41 -6.18
CA GLN A 118 18.62 1.60 -5.70
C GLN A 118 18.98 0.58 -6.77
N THR A 119 20.26 0.28 -6.85
CA THR A 119 20.76 -0.82 -7.65
C THR A 119 21.03 -2.03 -6.76
N PHE A 120 21.04 -3.20 -7.35
CA PHE A 120 21.40 -4.44 -6.65
C PHE A 120 22.38 -5.27 -7.49
N PRO A 121 23.25 -6.06 -6.85
CA PRO A 121 24.19 -6.91 -7.54
C PRO A 121 23.48 -7.92 -8.43
N MET A 122 23.89 -8.02 -9.69
CA MET A 122 23.26 -8.89 -10.69
C MET A 122 23.39 -10.37 -10.31
N GLN A 123 24.60 -10.84 -10.06
CA GLN A 123 24.86 -12.27 -9.90
C GLN A 123 24.15 -12.86 -8.68
N SER A 124 24.25 -12.20 -7.52
CA SER A 124 23.57 -12.66 -6.29
C SER A 124 22.05 -12.64 -6.42
N THR A 125 21.51 -11.63 -7.12
CA THR A 125 20.06 -11.51 -7.35
C THR A 125 19.58 -12.61 -8.29
N VAL A 126 20.25 -12.83 -9.40
CA VAL A 126 19.92 -13.91 -10.35
C VAL A 126 20.03 -15.27 -9.69
N PHE A 127 21.07 -15.52 -8.89
CA PHE A 127 21.21 -16.77 -8.16
C PHE A 127 20.02 -17.03 -7.22
N SER A 128 19.59 -16.01 -6.46
CA SER A 128 18.41 -16.11 -5.61
C SER A 128 17.12 -16.41 -6.42
N LEU A 129 16.95 -15.80 -7.58
CA LEU A 129 15.82 -16.11 -8.47
C LEU A 129 15.91 -17.53 -9.05
N CYS A 130 17.12 -18.04 -9.37
CA CYS A 130 17.31 -19.44 -9.78
C CYS A 130 16.89 -20.42 -8.69
N GLN A 131 17.21 -20.15 -7.42
CA GLN A 131 16.78 -20.98 -6.29
C GLN A 131 15.25 -21.00 -6.16
N GLN A 132 14.59 -19.85 -6.24
CA GLN A 132 13.12 -19.78 -6.21
C GLN A 132 12.51 -20.51 -7.40
N LEU A 133 13.06 -20.33 -8.60
CA LEU A 133 12.58 -20.96 -9.82
C LEU A 133 12.70 -22.50 -9.73
N ALA A 134 13.83 -23.01 -9.25
CA ALA A 134 14.02 -24.46 -9.06
C ALA A 134 13.01 -25.06 -8.07
N GLN A 135 12.69 -24.34 -6.98
CA GLN A 135 11.63 -24.78 -6.02
C GLN A 135 10.26 -24.85 -6.70
N ILE A 136 9.92 -23.87 -7.54
CA ILE A 136 8.63 -23.85 -8.25
C ILE A 136 8.57 -24.98 -9.30
N ILE A 137 9.63 -25.16 -10.09
CA ILE A 137 9.73 -26.24 -11.08
C ILE A 137 9.55 -27.60 -10.41
N SER A 138 10.18 -27.82 -9.24
CA SER A 138 10.03 -29.04 -8.45
C SER A 138 8.60 -29.26 -7.97
N ARG A 139 7.92 -28.21 -7.51
CA ARG A 139 6.50 -28.30 -7.09
C ARG A 139 5.56 -28.59 -8.25
N LEU A 140 5.86 -28.09 -9.44
CA LEU A 140 5.08 -28.34 -10.66
C LEU A 140 5.43 -29.68 -11.32
N ASN A 141 6.40 -30.44 -10.77
CA ASN A 141 6.91 -31.70 -11.33
C ASN A 141 7.35 -31.60 -12.80
N LEU A 142 7.89 -30.46 -13.23
CA LEU A 142 8.40 -30.27 -14.59
C LEU A 142 9.79 -30.90 -14.72
N LYS A 143 10.02 -31.58 -15.87
CA LYS A 143 11.31 -32.20 -16.18
C LYS A 143 12.18 -31.29 -17.03
N SER A 144 13.49 -31.47 -16.97
CA SER A 144 14.44 -30.81 -17.88
C SER A 144 14.03 -31.08 -19.34
N GLY A 145 13.92 -30.00 -20.14
CA GLY A 145 13.44 -30.06 -21.52
C GLY A 145 11.94 -29.73 -21.72
N GLU A 146 11.14 -29.75 -20.65
CA GLU A 146 9.72 -29.34 -20.71
C GLU A 146 9.53 -27.83 -20.52
N PHE A 147 10.59 -27.11 -20.28
CA PHE A 147 10.58 -25.65 -20.08
C PHE A 147 11.81 -24.96 -20.68
N GLN A 148 11.65 -23.67 -20.92
CA GLN A 148 12.72 -22.78 -21.34
C GLN A 148 12.82 -21.59 -20.36
N ILE A 149 14.05 -21.23 -19.97
CA ILE A 149 14.31 -20.05 -19.13
C ILE A 149 14.75 -18.90 -20.03
N LYS A 150 14.08 -17.76 -19.90
CA LYS A 150 14.42 -16.50 -20.55
C LYS A 150 14.92 -15.51 -19.50
N LEU A 151 15.85 -14.63 -19.89
CA LEU A 151 16.47 -13.64 -19.03
C LEU A 151 16.14 -12.23 -19.49
N VAL A 152 15.79 -11.37 -18.53
CA VAL A 152 15.68 -9.92 -18.71
C VAL A 152 16.60 -9.24 -17.70
N LEU A 153 17.51 -8.39 -18.18
CA LEU A 153 18.31 -7.48 -17.38
C LEU A 153 17.90 -6.05 -17.72
N ALA A 154 17.77 -5.19 -16.71
CA ALA A 154 17.36 -3.81 -16.91
C ALA A 154 18.20 -2.82 -16.09
N SER A 155 18.49 -1.68 -16.69
CA SER A 155 19.27 -0.59 -16.12
C SER A 155 18.76 0.77 -16.64
N ASP A 156 19.41 1.85 -16.25
CA ASP A 156 19.17 3.20 -16.77
C ASP A 156 17.66 3.57 -16.79
N PRO A 157 17.03 3.73 -15.62
CA PRO A 157 15.64 4.17 -15.54
C PRO A 157 15.50 5.62 -16.02
N ALA A 158 14.46 5.90 -16.81
CA ALA A 158 14.11 7.23 -17.27
C ALA A 158 12.64 7.54 -16.98
N MET A 159 12.34 8.78 -16.58
CA MET A 159 10.98 9.27 -16.36
C MET A 159 10.50 10.01 -17.61
N HIS A 160 9.26 9.71 -18.03
CA HIS A 160 8.62 10.32 -19.20
C HIS A 160 7.37 11.15 -18.84
N GLY A 161 7.06 11.31 -17.56
CA GLY A 161 5.89 12.04 -17.08
C GLY A 161 4.77 11.14 -16.58
N THR A 162 3.52 11.56 -16.80
CA THR A 162 2.33 10.78 -16.42
C THR A 162 1.65 10.22 -17.68
N LEU A 163 0.72 9.29 -17.50
CA LEU A 163 -0.02 8.73 -18.63
C LEU A 163 -0.86 9.79 -19.35
N ALA A 164 -1.36 10.81 -18.64
CA ALA A 164 -2.07 11.95 -19.23
C ALA A 164 -1.14 12.89 -19.98
N GLN A 165 0.09 13.05 -19.53
CA GLN A 165 1.09 13.95 -20.12
C GLN A 165 2.47 13.31 -20.07
N ASN A 166 2.87 12.69 -21.18
CA ASN A 166 4.15 12.01 -21.30
C ASN A 166 4.91 12.44 -22.55
N ASP A 167 6.23 12.31 -22.46
CA ASP A 167 7.15 12.50 -23.59
C ASP A 167 7.82 11.17 -23.96
N LEU A 168 7.22 10.48 -24.90
CA LEU A 168 7.72 9.23 -25.48
C LEU A 168 8.08 9.37 -26.96
N LEU A 169 8.29 10.60 -27.47
CA LEU A 169 8.54 10.87 -28.88
C LEU A 169 9.80 10.14 -29.41
N ASP A 170 10.86 10.11 -28.60
CA ASP A 170 12.14 9.47 -28.95
C ASP A 170 12.34 8.12 -28.23
N PHE A 171 11.24 7.48 -27.79
CA PHE A 171 11.33 6.22 -27.10
C PHE A 171 11.75 5.07 -28.01
N ASP A 172 12.92 4.50 -27.72
CA ASP A 172 13.45 3.35 -28.47
C ASP A 172 12.93 2.02 -27.87
N PHE A 173 11.78 1.55 -28.35
CA PHE A 173 11.16 0.28 -27.92
C PHE A 173 11.99 -0.97 -28.28
N GLN A 174 13.03 -0.86 -29.09
CA GLN A 174 13.96 -1.96 -29.36
C GLN A 174 14.95 -2.19 -28.22
N GLN A 175 15.35 -1.13 -27.55
CA GLN A 175 16.37 -1.15 -26.51
C GLN A 175 15.81 -0.84 -25.11
N ARG A 176 14.59 -0.31 -25.01
CA ARG A 176 13.97 0.07 -23.74
C ARG A 176 12.63 -0.65 -23.53
N SER A 177 12.34 -0.94 -22.28
CA SER A 177 11.05 -1.42 -21.82
C SER A 177 10.27 -0.29 -21.16
N LEU A 178 8.96 -0.37 -21.20
CA LEU A 178 8.05 0.57 -20.57
C LEU A 178 7.65 0.07 -19.18
N LEU A 179 7.64 0.97 -18.19
CA LEU A 179 7.19 0.69 -16.82
C LEU A 179 6.13 1.72 -16.45
N LEU A 180 4.90 1.25 -16.25
CA LEU A 180 3.81 2.05 -15.67
C LEU A 180 3.71 1.77 -14.18
N ILE A 181 3.52 2.83 -13.39
CA ILE A 181 3.32 2.74 -11.93
C ILE A 181 2.05 3.51 -11.54
N ASP A 182 1.12 2.82 -10.89
CA ASP A 182 -0.12 3.38 -10.33
C ASP A 182 -0.22 2.97 -8.85
N GLY A 183 0.25 3.82 -7.96
CA GLY A 183 0.35 3.50 -6.53
C GLY A 183 1.23 2.26 -6.28
N GLN A 184 0.62 1.17 -5.82
CA GLN A 184 1.30 -0.10 -5.59
C GLN A 184 1.28 -1.05 -6.80
N LYS A 185 0.50 -0.72 -7.83
CA LYS A 185 0.40 -1.49 -9.06
C LYS A 185 1.51 -1.07 -10.02
N ASN A 186 2.04 -2.03 -10.77
CA ASN A 186 2.96 -1.71 -11.85
C ASN A 186 2.84 -2.71 -12.98
N ALA A 187 3.12 -2.23 -14.20
CA ALA A 187 3.23 -3.05 -15.40
C ALA A 187 4.56 -2.73 -16.08
N TRP A 188 5.42 -3.72 -16.19
CA TRP A 188 6.70 -3.65 -16.86
C TRP A 188 6.63 -4.45 -18.17
N CYS A 189 6.64 -3.75 -19.30
CA CYS A 189 6.32 -4.31 -20.60
C CYS A 189 7.43 -4.00 -21.61
N HIS A 190 7.66 -4.95 -22.50
CA HIS A 190 8.55 -4.82 -23.64
C HIS A 190 8.00 -5.65 -24.79
N ASP A 191 8.01 -5.09 -25.98
CA ASP A 191 7.65 -5.80 -27.21
C ASP A 191 8.34 -5.13 -28.39
N ARG A 192 9.23 -5.87 -29.06
CA ARG A 192 10.00 -5.38 -30.22
C ARG A 192 9.17 -5.31 -31.50
N ASP A 193 8.03 -5.96 -31.51
CA ASP A 193 7.16 -6.04 -32.68
C ASP A 193 6.05 -4.98 -32.66
N GLN A 194 5.94 -4.21 -31.56
CA GLN A 194 4.95 -3.15 -31.39
C GLN A 194 5.60 -1.77 -31.38
N ASP A 195 4.85 -0.76 -31.83
CA ASP A 195 5.23 0.63 -31.66
C ASP A 195 4.96 1.13 -30.23
N THR A 196 5.50 2.31 -29.91
CA THR A 196 5.39 2.93 -28.59
C THR A 196 3.96 3.11 -28.12
N ARG A 197 3.02 3.47 -29.02
CA ARG A 197 1.62 3.70 -28.68
C ARG A 197 0.94 2.39 -28.30
N ASN A 198 1.09 1.36 -29.12
CA ASN A 198 0.50 0.05 -28.86
C ASN A 198 1.06 -0.58 -27.59
N LEU A 199 2.36 -0.41 -27.33
CA LEU A 199 3.01 -0.86 -26.08
C LEU A 199 2.45 -0.13 -24.86
N LEU A 200 2.22 1.18 -24.95
CA LEU A 200 1.62 1.97 -23.88
C LEU A 200 0.17 1.54 -23.60
N GLU A 201 -0.62 1.35 -24.64
CA GLU A 201 -2.02 0.89 -24.53
C GLU A 201 -2.09 -0.53 -23.91
N ALA A 202 -1.21 -1.44 -24.32
CA ALA A 202 -1.11 -2.79 -23.74
C ALA A 202 -0.72 -2.75 -22.26
N ALA A 203 0.25 -1.94 -21.88
CA ALA A 203 0.67 -1.76 -20.49
C ALA A 203 -0.45 -1.14 -19.64
N GLN A 204 -1.19 -0.16 -20.18
CA GLN A 204 -2.33 0.47 -19.52
C GLN A 204 -3.47 -0.53 -19.28
N GLN A 205 -3.84 -1.32 -20.28
CA GLN A 205 -4.83 -2.38 -20.14
C GLN A 205 -4.42 -3.43 -19.12
N ALA A 206 -3.15 -3.86 -19.17
CA ALA A 206 -2.59 -4.83 -18.26
C ALA A 206 -2.63 -4.34 -16.81
N LEU A 207 -2.38 -3.05 -16.56
CA LEU A 207 -2.40 -2.46 -15.23
C LEU A 207 -3.84 -2.21 -14.74
N SER A 208 -4.83 -2.13 -15.63
CA SER A 208 -6.18 -1.61 -15.33
C SER A 208 -6.03 -0.28 -14.58
N CYS A 209 -5.35 0.67 -15.23
CA CYS A 209 -4.99 1.95 -14.64
C CYS A 209 -6.22 2.68 -14.11
N GLY A 210 -6.02 3.39 -13.01
CA GLY A 210 -6.91 4.41 -12.51
C GLY A 210 -6.90 5.65 -13.43
N GLN A 211 -6.68 6.81 -12.83
CA GLN A 211 -6.69 8.05 -13.58
C GLN A 211 -5.33 8.32 -14.24
N PRO A 212 -5.33 8.71 -15.52
CA PRO A 212 -4.10 8.93 -16.29
C PRO A 212 -3.12 9.93 -15.64
N GLU A 213 -3.62 10.89 -14.86
CA GLU A 213 -2.84 11.93 -14.20
C GLU A 213 -1.96 11.38 -13.05
N THR A 214 -2.34 10.25 -12.46
CA THR A 214 -1.61 9.64 -11.33
C THR A 214 -0.66 8.53 -11.75
N VAL A 215 -0.84 7.99 -12.94
CA VAL A 215 -0.02 6.89 -13.47
C VAL A 215 1.29 7.43 -14.02
N GLN A 216 2.39 7.03 -13.41
CA GLN A 216 3.73 7.41 -13.85
C GLN A 216 4.19 6.54 -15.01
N VAL A 217 4.80 7.18 -16.01
CA VAL A 217 5.37 6.54 -17.19
C VAL A 217 6.88 6.61 -17.12
N LEU A 218 7.52 5.45 -17.01
CA LEU A 218 8.96 5.30 -16.96
C LEU A 218 9.43 4.31 -18.03
N SER A 219 10.73 4.30 -18.27
CA SER A 219 11.37 3.27 -19.07
C SER A 219 12.64 2.77 -18.42
N LEU A 220 13.08 1.59 -18.84
CA LEU A 220 14.35 0.96 -18.45
C LEU A 220 15.03 0.44 -19.71
N ALA A 221 16.33 0.72 -19.86
CA ALA A 221 17.13 0.05 -20.87
C ALA A 221 17.15 -1.45 -20.58
N VAL A 222 16.91 -2.29 -21.59
CA VAL A 222 16.80 -3.74 -21.41
C VAL A 222 17.76 -4.51 -22.31
N GLN A 223 18.26 -5.62 -21.74
CA GLN A 223 18.93 -6.68 -22.47
C GLN A 223 18.18 -7.99 -22.16
N THR A 224 17.64 -8.64 -23.18
CA THR A 224 16.71 -9.76 -23.00
C THR A 224 16.85 -10.82 -24.08
N THR A 225 16.56 -12.07 -23.72
CA THR A 225 16.50 -13.23 -24.64
C THR A 225 15.12 -13.42 -25.29
N THR A 226 14.14 -12.59 -24.96
CA THR A 226 12.80 -12.64 -25.55
C THR A 226 12.47 -11.36 -26.29
N SER A 227 11.69 -11.44 -27.39
CA SER A 227 11.21 -10.26 -28.11
C SER A 227 10.12 -9.52 -27.36
N ARG A 228 9.41 -10.20 -26.46
CA ARG A 228 8.32 -9.61 -25.67
C ARG A 228 8.26 -10.18 -24.26
N PHE A 229 7.85 -9.34 -23.31
CA PHE A 229 7.44 -9.75 -21.98
C PHE A 229 6.45 -8.74 -21.39
N GLN A 230 5.62 -9.21 -20.48
CA GLN A 230 4.70 -8.38 -19.71
C GLN A 230 4.68 -8.87 -18.27
N ILE A 231 5.21 -8.05 -17.36
CA ILE A 231 5.29 -8.34 -15.93
C ILE A 231 4.32 -7.40 -15.23
N VAL A 232 3.22 -7.93 -14.71
CA VAL A 232 2.20 -7.14 -14.01
C VAL A 232 2.22 -7.50 -12.54
N ASN A 233 2.49 -6.52 -11.72
CA ASN A 233 2.38 -6.66 -10.27
C ASN A 233 1.17 -5.87 -9.80
N ARG A 234 0.20 -6.62 -9.28
CA ARG A 234 -0.99 -6.06 -8.62
C ARG A 234 -1.12 -6.73 -7.27
N PRO A 235 -1.33 -5.97 -6.20
CA PRO A 235 -1.82 -6.56 -4.98
C PRO A 235 -3.06 -7.40 -5.28
N ARG A 236 -3.10 -8.63 -4.80
CA ARG A 236 -4.27 -9.49 -4.93
C ARG A 236 -5.07 -9.42 -3.65
N ALA A 237 -6.36 -9.21 -3.78
CA ALA A 237 -7.28 -9.26 -2.66
C ALA A 237 -7.34 -10.67 -2.08
N GLU A 238 -7.33 -10.77 -0.75
CA GLU A 238 -7.42 -12.02 0.01
C GLU A 238 -8.64 -11.99 0.92
N LEU A 239 -9.46 -13.03 0.92
CA LEU A 239 -10.61 -13.09 1.84
C LEU A 239 -10.21 -13.38 3.29
N GLY A 240 -9.05 -14.00 3.51
CA GLY A 240 -8.51 -14.29 4.85
C GLY A 240 -9.41 -15.17 5.72
N THR A 241 -9.30 -14.98 7.04
CA THR A 241 -10.07 -15.71 8.06
C THR A 241 -11.42 -15.04 8.34
N GLU A 242 -12.38 -15.77 8.92
CA GLU A 242 -13.69 -15.23 9.32
C GLU A 242 -13.56 -14.15 10.40
N ILE A 243 -12.62 -14.30 11.31
CA ILE A 243 -12.36 -13.34 12.38
C ILE A 243 -10.99 -12.69 12.11
N ARG A 244 -10.95 -11.36 12.08
CA ARG A 244 -9.70 -10.63 11.99
C ARG A 244 -9.03 -10.58 13.36
N PRO A 245 -7.81 -11.14 13.51
CA PRO A 245 -7.06 -11.01 14.76
C PRO A 245 -6.71 -9.55 15.07
N ALA A 246 -6.60 -9.20 16.35
CA ALA A 246 -6.08 -7.91 16.76
C ALA A 246 -4.63 -7.74 16.27
N GLY A 247 -4.39 -6.73 15.45
CA GLY A 247 -3.07 -6.47 14.83
C GLY A 247 -2.24 -5.43 15.58
N VAL A 248 -2.87 -4.52 16.35
CA VAL A 248 -2.18 -3.40 17.00
C VAL A 248 -2.44 -3.30 18.51
N ALA A 249 -3.10 -4.30 19.09
CA ALA A 249 -3.20 -4.44 20.55
C ALA A 249 -1.81 -4.58 21.19
N GLY A 250 -1.58 -3.86 22.29
CA GLY A 250 -0.27 -3.78 22.95
C GLY A 250 0.63 -2.66 22.42
N THR A 251 0.29 -2.08 21.25
CA THR A 251 1.04 -0.97 20.64
C THR A 251 0.23 0.33 20.65
N PHE A 252 -1.01 0.29 20.19
CA PHE A 252 -1.88 1.46 20.11
C PHE A 252 -2.86 1.56 21.29
N TYR A 253 -3.23 0.41 21.85
CA TYR A 253 -4.08 0.29 23.03
C TYR A 253 -3.71 -1.00 23.80
N PRO A 254 -4.11 -1.18 25.09
CA PRO A 254 -3.67 -2.32 25.87
C PRO A 254 -4.11 -3.68 25.29
N ALA A 255 -3.18 -4.65 25.23
CA ALA A 255 -3.49 -6.03 24.85
C ALA A 255 -4.10 -6.86 25.99
N ASP A 256 -3.87 -6.46 27.26
CA ASP A 256 -4.50 -7.09 28.40
C ASP A 256 -5.92 -6.60 28.59
N PRO A 257 -6.94 -7.49 28.63
CA PRO A 257 -8.34 -7.11 28.72
C PRO A 257 -8.69 -6.28 29.96
N ALA A 258 -8.06 -6.55 31.10
CA ALA A 258 -8.33 -5.82 32.33
C ALA A 258 -7.78 -4.40 32.26
N ARG A 259 -6.58 -4.23 31.72
CA ARG A 259 -5.98 -2.89 31.51
C ARG A 259 -6.75 -2.11 30.45
N MET A 260 -7.18 -2.75 29.36
CA MET A 260 -8.01 -2.11 28.34
C MET A 260 -9.33 -1.60 28.95
N ASN A 261 -10.03 -2.44 29.70
CA ASN A 261 -11.31 -2.05 30.34
C ASN A 261 -11.11 -0.95 31.40
N ALA A 262 -10.02 -0.96 32.16
CA ALA A 262 -9.72 0.11 33.12
C ALA A 262 -9.51 1.45 32.38
N GLN A 263 -8.74 1.45 31.30
CA GLN A 263 -8.49 2.66 30.52
C GLN A 263 -9.79 3.15 29.80
N LEU A 264 -10.64 2.24 29.30
CA LEU A 264 -11.96 2.60 28.77
C LEU A 264 -12.84 3.27 29.85
N GLY A 265 -12.78 2.78 31.11
CA GLY A 265 -13.47 3.42 32.23
C GLY A 265 -13.00 4.85 32.50
N GLU A 266 -11.69 5.12 32.35
CA GLU A 266 -11.13 6.46 32.46
C GLU A 266 -11.52 7.37 31.28
N LEU A 267 -11.62 6.83 30.08
CA LEU A 267 -11.96 7.58 28.86
C LEU A 267 -13.44 7.97 28.82
N PHE A 268 -14.34 7.14 29.39
CA PHE A 268 -15.79 7.31 29.38
C PHE A 268 -16.39 7.60 30.75
N HIS A 269 -15.70 8.43 31.56
CA HIS A 269 -16.17 8.76 32.91
C HIS A 269 -17.30 9.80 32.91
N ASP A 270 -17.45 10.63 31.89
CA ASP A 270 -18.47 11.64 31.77
C ASP A 270 -19.75 11.08 31.19
N GLN A 271 -20.91 11.34 31.83
CA GLN A 271 -22.22 11.14 31.21
C GLN A 271 -22.57 12.35 30.34
N VAL A 272 -22.77 12.09 29.05
CA VAL A 272 -23.12 13.11 28.06
C VAL A 272 -24.41 12.73 27.36
N ASP A 273 -25.25 13.71 27.06
CA ASP A 273 -26.44 13.51 26.27
C ASP A 273 -26.05 13.24 24.80
N ALA A 274 -26.25 11.99 24.38
CA ALA A 274 -25.87 11.54 23.03
C ALA A 274 -26.99 11.87 22.04
N GLN A 275 -26.58 12.36 20.85
CA GLN A 275 -27.49 12.72 19.76
C GLN A 275 -27.24 11.85 18.53
N PRO A 276 -28.23 11.62 17.65
CA PRO A 276 -28.03 10.93 16.40
C PRO A 276 -27.22 11.82 15.42
N TRP A 277 -26.21 11.24 14.78
CA TRP A 277 -25.40 11.89 13.77
C TRP A 277 -25.26 10.98 12.56
N ALA A 278 -25.29 11.54 11.35
CA ALA A 278 -25.05 10.79 10.13
C ALA A 278 -23.57 10.45 9.94
N ALA A 279 -22.69 11.35 10.36
CA ALA A 279 -21.24 11.14 10.30
C ALA A 279 -20.50 11.83 11.44
N ALA A 280 -19.31 11.33 11.74
CA ALA A 280 -18.37 11.95 12.68
C ALA A 280 -16.93 11.66 12.27
N MET A 281 -15.97 12.38 12.84
CA MET A 281 -14.53 12.11 12.66
C MET A 281 -13.88 11.90 14.02
N VAL A 282 -13.01 10.89 14.11
CA VAL A 282 -12.18 10.55 15.27
C VAL A 282 -10.74 10.33 14.89
N PRO A 283 -9.78 10.71 15.73
CA PRO A 283 -8.36 10.44 15.51
C PRO A 283 -7.98 9.01 15.92
N HIS A 284 -7.00 8.40 15.21
CA HIS A 284 -6.57 7.02 15.38
C HIS A 284 -5.11 6.85 15.86
N ALA A 285 -4.48 7.87 16.39
CA ALA A 285 -3.24 7.68 17.11
C ALA A 285 -3.43 6.75 18.32
N GLY A 286 -2.34 6.24 18.91
CA GLY A 286 -2.47 5.42 20.12
C GLY A 286 -3.27 6.12 21.22
N TRP A 287 -4.05 5.37 22.00
CA TRP A 287 -4.97 5.92 23.02
C TRP A 287 -4.37 6.89 24.01
N LYS A 288 -3.07 6.74 24.29
CA LYS A 288 -2.33 7.68 25.12
C LYS A 288 -2.39 9.12 24.58
N TYR A 289 -2.51 9.27 23.27
CA TYR A 289 -2.46 10.57 22.58
C TYR A 289 -3.86 11.05 22.16
N SER A 290 -4.61 10.21 21.47
CA SER A 290 -5.89 10.60 20.87
C SER A 290 -7.13 9.97 21.53
N GLY A 291 -6.96 8.96 22.38
CA GLY A 291 -8.06 8.20 22.95
C GLY A 291 -9.10 9.08 23.67
N LYS A 292 -8.67 10.13 24.38
CA LYS A 292 -9.59 11.09 25.04
C LYS A 292 -10.44 11.86 24.02
N ILE A 293 -9.88 12.22 22.88
CA ILE A 293 -10.62 12.96 21.83
C ILE A 293 -11.61 12.02 21.17
N ALA A 294 -11.16 10.83 20.76
CA ALA A 294 -12.01 9.81 20.14
C ALA A 294 -13.19 9.43 21.08
N ALA A 295 -12.90 9.15 22.35
CA ALA A 295 -13.93 8.85 23.36
C ALA A 295 -14.92 10.00 23.55
N ARG A 296 -14.46 11.27 23.62
CA ARG A 296 -15.33 12.45 23.77
C ARG A 296 -16.25 12.66 22.57
N VAL A 297 -15.80 12.34 21.36
CA VAL A 297 -16.64 12.40 20.15
C VAL A 297 -17.67 11.27 20.20
N LEU A 298 -17.22 10.03 20.33
CA LEU A 298 -18.10 8.85 20.33
C LEU A 298 -19.15 8.88 21.44
N ASN A 299 -18.80 9.39 22.63
CA ASN A 299 -19.73 9.50 23.76
C ASN A 299 -20.89 10.49 23.50
N ARG A 300 -20.78 11.38 22.51
CA ARG A 300 -21.83 12.32 22.09
C ARG A 300 -22.72 11.80 20.99
N ILE A 301 -22.45 10.61 20.49
CA ILE A 301 -23.16 10.02 19.37
C ILE A 301 -24.04 8.88 19.87
N GLN A 302 -25.33 8.93 19.55
CA GLN A 302 -26.18 7.77 19.66
C GLN A 302 -25.80 6.78 18.56
N LEU A 303 -24.96 5.81 18.92
CA LEU A 303 -24.42 4.84 17.97
C LEU A 303 -25.54 3.93 17.44
N PRO A 304 -25.75 3.83 16.11
CA PRO A 304 -26.72 2.94 15.50
C PRO A 304 -26.24 1.48 15.49
N SER A 305 -27.11 0.58 15.04
CA SER A 305 -26.82 -0.85 14.91
C SER A 305 -25.71 -1.16 13.88
N THR A 306 -25.44 -0.23 12.95
CA THR A 306 -24.43 -0.37 11.90
C THR A 306 -23.54 0.87 11.85
N ILE A 307 -22.23 0.63 11.87
CA ILE A 307 -21.20 1.68 11.79
C ILE A 307 -20.25 1.34 10.65
N ILE A 308 -20.03 2.25 9.72
CA ILE A 308 -19.04 2.12 8.64
C ILE A 308 -17.88 3.04 8.99
N VAL A 309 -16.75 2.45 9.38
CA VAL A 309 -15.50 3.17 9.67
C VAL A 309 -14.67 3.26 8.40
N ILE A 310 -14.36 4.48 7.97
CA ILE A 310 -13.55 4.73 6.78
C ILE A 310 -12.27 5.45 7.20
N GLY A 311 -11.13 4.81 7.02
CA GLY A 311 -9.82 5.33 7.40
C GLY A 311 -8.78 5.26 6.27
N PRO A 312 -7.63 5.91 6.44
CA PRO A 312 -6.52 5.78 5.51
C PRO A 312 -5.87 4.40 5.60
N LYS A 313 -5.21 3.99 4.53
CA LYS A 313 -4.38 2.78 4.48
C LYS A 313 -2.91 3.17 4.67
N HIS A 314 -2.32 2.81 5.79
CA HIS A 314 -0.91 3.10 6.11
C HIS A 314 0.03 1.96 5.71
N THR A 315 -0.48 0.76 5.55
CA THR A 315 0.30 -0.44 5.24
C THR A 315 0.42 -0.65 3.73
N ARG A 316 1.46 -1.40 3.31
CA ARG A 316 1.65 -1.76 1.89
C ARG A 316 0.94 -3.05 1.50
N GLU A 317 0.40 -3.82 2.46
CA GLU A 317 -0.24 -5.10 2.20
C GLU A 317 -1.62 -4.90 1.56
N GLY A 318 -1.99 -5.82 0.65
CA GLY A 318 -3.30 -5.83 0.02
C GLY A 318 -3.59 -4.68 -0.96
N VAL A 319 -4.84 -4.61 -1.41
CA VAL A 319 -5.28 -3.62 -2.39
C VAL A 319 -5.43 -2.23 -1.79
N ASP A 320 -5.39 -1.18 -2.62
CA ASP A 320 -5.40 0.21 -2.16
C ASP A 320 -6.72 0.63 -1.50
N TRP A 321 -7.86 0.18 -2.03
CA TRP A 321 -9.19 0.50 -1.51
C TRP A 321 -9.88 -0.81 -1.15
N ALA A 322 -9.97 -1.06 0.15
CA ALA A 322 -10.40 -2.35 0.64
C ALA A 322 -11.49 -2.24 1.71
N VAL A 323 -12.49 -3.10 1.63
CA VAL A 323 -13.43 -3.38 2.72
C VAL A 323 -13.06 -4.70 3.39
N ALA A 324 -13.12 -4.72 4.72
CA ALA A 324 -12.80 -5.90 5.51
C ALA A 324 -13.80 -7.04 5.24
N PRO A 325 -13.34 -8.25 4.84
CA PRO A 325 -14.22 -9.37 4.50
C PRO A 325 -14.66 -10.20 5.71
N HIS A 326 -14.23 -9.82 6.91
CA HIS A 326 -14.41 -10.59 8.14
C HIS A 326 -15.85 -10.53 8.67
N GLN A 327 -16.25 -11.55 9.43
CA GLN A 327 -17.52 -11.58 10.19
C GLN A 327 -17.39 -10.88 11.54
N ALA A 328 -16.17 -10.80 12.08
CA ALA A 328 -15.90 -10.14 13.34
C ALA A 328 -14.45 -9.65 13.43
N TRP A 329 -14.24 -8.72 14.34
CA TRP A 329 -12.96 -8.17 14.76
C TRP A 329 -12.63 -8.71 16.16
N GLN A 330 -11.52 -9.43 16.29
CA GLN A 330 -11.04 -9.88 17.58
C GLN A 330 -10.41 -8.71 18.34
N LEU A 331 -10.86 -8.51 19.57
CA LEU A 331 -10.33 -7.51 20.50
C LEU A 331 -9.91 -8.20 21.79
N PRO A 332 -9.05 -7.58 22.61
CA PRO A 332 -8.77 -8.10 23.94
C PRO A 332 -10.07 -8.26 24.76
N GLY A 333 -10.39 -9.51 25.13
CA GLY A 333 -11.58 -9.83 25.92
C GLY A 333 -12.86 -10.13 25.14
N GLY A 334 -12.85 -10.12 23.81
CA GLY A 334 -14.04 -10.49 23.03
C GLY A 334 -13.97 -10.11 21.56
N ASN A 335 -15.05 -10.34 20.84
CA ASN A 335 -15.18 -9.98 19.44
C ASN A 335 -16.19 -8.84 19.27
N LEU A 336 -15.97 -7.97 18.30
CA LEU A 336 -16.95 -7.03 17.79
C LEU A 336 -17.44 -7.53 16.43
N ASN A 337 -18.75 -7.61 16.25
CA ASN A 337 -19.32 -8.14 15.01
C ASN A 337 -19.10 -7.22 13.82
N SER A 338 -19.03 -7.79 12.64
CA SER A 338 -19.09 -7.10 11.36
C SER A 338 -20.27 -7.63 10.54
N ASP A 339 -20.57 -6.98 9.41
CA ASP A 339 -21.59 -7.45 8.47
C ASP A 339 -20.95 -7.80 7.14
N ARG A 340 -20.61 -9.08 6.96
CA ARG A 340 -19.99 -9.58 5.74
C ARG A 340 -20.89 -9.40 4.51
N ALA A 341 -22.22 -9.52 4.68
CA ALA A 341 -23.13 -9.34 3.56
C ALA A 341 -23.16 -7.88 3.09
N LEU A 342 -23.13 -6.93 4.03
CA LEU A 342 -23.00 -5.51 3.69
C LEU A 342 -21.62 -5.20 3.08
N ALA A 343 -20.53 -5.77 3.61
CA ALA A 343 -19.21 -5.62 3.04
C ALA A 343 -19.14 -6.13 1.59
N GLN A 344 -19.74 -7.29 1.32
CA GLN A 344 -19.89 -7.84 -0.03
C GLN A 344 -20.65 -6.89 -0.95
N LYS A 345 -21.81 -6.40 -0.50
CA LYS A 345 -22.64 -5.47 -1.28
C LYS A 345 -21.89 -4.16 -1.59
N LEU A 346 -21.12 -3.64 -0.64
CA LEU A 346 -20.27 -2.46 -0.85
C LEU A 346 -19.23 -2.72 -1.94
N ALA A 347 -18.52 -3.84 -1.88
CA ALA A 347 -17.51 -4.21 -2.89
C ALA A 347 -18.12 -4.41 -4.29
N GLU A 348 -19.36 -4.92 -4.37
CA GLU A 348 -20.06 -5.12 -5.66
C GLU A 348 -20.58 -3.80 -6.26
N GLN A 349 -20.99 -2.85 -5.44
CA GLN A 349 -21.63 -1.61 -5.90
C GLN A 349 -20.69 -0.40 -6.00
N ILE A 350 -19.53 -0.47 -5.36
CA ILE A 350 -18.56 0.63 -5.37
C ILE A 350 -17.38 0.26 -6.29
N PRO A 351 -17.21 0.93 -7.43
CA PRO A 351 -16.12 0.66 -8.36
C PRO A 351 -14.74 0.77 -7.69
N GLY A 352 -13.90 -0.25 -7.84
CA GLY A 352 -12.55 -0.27 -7.33
C GLY A 352 -12.41 -0.49 -5.82
N LEU A 353 -13.50 -0.80 -5.11
CA LEU A 353 -13.48 -1.31 -3.74
C LEU A 353 -13.48 -2.85 -3.77
N GLU A 354 -12.55 -3.47 -3.09
CA GLU A 354 -12.40 -4.93 -3.06
C GLU A 354 -12.48 -5.48 -1.63
N LEU A 355 -13.00 -6.70 -1.47
CA LEU A 355 -12.92 -7.44 -0.21
C LEU A 355 -11.49 -7.92 0.01
N ASP A 356 -10.76 -7.37 0.99
CA ASP A 356 -9.37 -7.73 1.18
C ASP A 356 -8.94 -7.74 2.66
N ALA A 357 -8.65 -8.94 3.17
CA ALA A 357 -8.14 -9.14 4.52
C ALA A 357 -6.69 -8.67 4.69
N ALA A 358 -5.86 -8.77 3.62
CA ALA A 358 -4.46 -8.37 3.70
C ALA A 358 -4.31 -6.87 3.96
N ALA A 359 -5.15 -6.04 3.33
CA ALA A 359 -5.16 -4.59 3.54
C ALA A 359 -5.47 -4.18 5.00
N HIS A 360 -6.17 -5.05 5.73
CA HIS A 360 -6.57 -4.80 7.11
C HIS A 360 -5.67 -5.48 8.15
N ARG A 361 -4.79 -6.42 7.75
CA ARG A 361 -4.04 -7.31 8.66
C ARG A 361 -3.28 -6.56 9.74
N SER A 362 -2.51 -5.55 9.35
CA SER A 362 -1.66 -4.74 10.23
C SER A 362 -2.09 -3.27 10.26
N GLU A 363 -3.25 -2.94 9.66
CA GLU A 363 -3.74 -1.56 9.62
C GLU A 363 -4.40 -1.18 10.94
N HIS A 364 -3.98 -0.03 11.47
CA HIS A 364 -4.43 0.47 12.77
C HIS A 364 -5.61 1.44 12.70
N ALA A 365 -5.77 2.15 11.59
CA ALA A 365 -6.75 3.24 11.47
C ALA A 365 -8.20 2.83 11.79
N ILE A 366 -8.55 1.56 11.58
CA ILE A 366 -9.87 1.04 11.95
C ILE A 366 -9.84 0.44 13.36
N GLU A 367 -8.84 -0.40 13.65
CA GLU A 367 -8.81 -1.22 14.86
C GLU A 367 -8.76 -0.39 16.14
N VAL A 368 -8.07 0.74 16.14
CA VAL A 368 -7.90 1.61 17.33
C VAL A 368 -9.25 2.12 17.86
N GLU A 369 -10.23 2.29 16.99
CA GLU A 369 -11.57 2.77 17.34
C GLU A 369 -12.48 1.67 17.88
N LEU A 370 -12.23 0.41 17.52
CA LEU A 370 -13.15 -0.70 17.79
C LEU A 370 -13.43 -0.97 19.27
N PRO A 371 -12.44 -0.93 20.19
CA PRO A 371 -12.75 -1.13 21.60
C PRO A 371 -13.57 0.02 22.22
N LEU A 372 -13.42 1.26 21.70
CA LEU A 372 -14.23 2.40 22.10
C LEU A 372 -15.68 2.21 21.66
N ILE A 373 -15.88 1.77 20.41
CA ILE A 373 -17.20 1.45 19.86
C ILE A 373 -17.83 0.29 20.64
N GLN A 374 -17.08 -0.80 20.85
CA GLN A 374 -17.56 -1.98 21.60
C GLN A 374 -18.03 -1.61 23.02
N ARG A 375 -17.34 -0.69 23.67
CA ARG A 375 -17.73 -0.21 25.02
C ARG A 375 -19.09 0.50 25.03
N LEU A 376 -19.40 1.27 23.99
CA LEU A 376 -20.63 2.06 23.88
C LEU A 376 -21.79 1.29 23.23
N ALA A 377 -21.48 0.45 22.24
CA ALA A 377 -22.45 -0.29 21.44
C ALA A 377 -21.95 -1.73 21.16
N PRO A 378 -21.97 -2.63 22.15
CA PRO A 378 -21.40 -3.98 22.04
C PRO A 378 -22.08 -4.85 20.98
N ASP A 379 -23.34 -4.58 20.66
CA ASP A 379 -24.13 -5.30 19.66
C ASP A 379 -24.06 -4.68 18.25
N ALA A 380 -23.38 -3.55 18.10
CA ALA A 380 -23.23 -2.91 16.80
C ALA A 380 -22.35 -3.74 15.87
N LYS A 381 -22.66 -3.67 14.58
CA LYS A 381 -21.83 -4.26 13.49
C LYS A 381 -20.94 -3.18 12.90
N VAL A 382 -19.64 -3.45 12.84
CA VAL A 382 -18.66 -2.48 12.31
C VAL A 382 -18.06 -2.98 11.03
N ILE A 383 -18.28 -2.25 9.94
CA ILE A 383 -17.65 -2.45 8.65
C ILE A 383 -16.45 -1.51 8.55
N GLY A 384 -15.25 -2.06 8.34
CA GLY A 384 -14.03 -1.29 8.15
C GLY A 384 -13.68 -1.14 6.67
N ILE A 385 -13.40 0.09 6.25
CA ILE A 385 -12.95 0.42 4.89
C ILE A 385 -11.65 1.20 5.00
N VAL A 386 -10.62 0.77 4.27
CA VAL A 386 -9.35 1.49 4.19
C VAL A 386 -9.13 2.03 2.79
N ILE A 387 -8.65 3.27 2.71
CA ILE A 387 -8.46 4.04 1.49
C ILE A 387 -6.98 4.40 1.36
N GLY A 388 -6.34 3.88 0.33
CA GLY A 388 -4.97 4.22 -0.04
C GLY A 388 -4.89 5.45 -0.94
N SER A 389 -4.08 5.38 -2.00
CA SER A 389 -3.93 6.48 -2.96
C SER A 389 -5.20 6.71 -3.78
N GLY A 390 -5.46 7.96 -4.11
CA GLY A 390 -6.64 8.33 -4.90
C GLY A 390 -6.73 9.83 -5.19
N ASN A 391 -7.80 10.20 -5.88
CA ASN A 391 -8.10 11.57 -6.28
C ASN A 391 -9.58 11.87 -6.19
N LEU A 392 -9.97 13.12 -6.47
CA LEU A 392 -11.35 13.58 -6.30
C LEU A 392 -12.38 12.78 -7.12
N PRO A 393 -12.20 12.54 -8.45
CA PRO A 393 -13.17 11.76 -9.22
C PRO A 393 -13.39 10.33 -8.68
N ARG A 394 -12.33 9.65 -8.23
CA ARG A 394 -12.47 8.33 -7.60
C ARG A 394 -13.23 8.40 -6.27
N CYS A 395 -13.02 9.47 -5.50
CA CYS A 395 -13.81 9.70 -4.28
C CYS A 395 -15.29 9.96 -4.60
N GLU A 396 -15.59 10.66 -5.70
CA GLU A 396 -16.96 10.93 -6.16
C GLU A 396 -17.70 9.67 -6.62
N GLU A 397 -17.02 8.79 -7.37
CA GLU A 397 -17.57 7.49 -7.76
C GLU A 397 -17.85 6.61 -6.53
N PHE A 398 -16.90 6.56 -5.60
CA PHE A 398 -17.06 5.84 -4.34
C PHE A 398 -18.26 6.38 -3.56
N ALA A 399 -18.32 7.69 -3.36
CA ALA A 399 -19.40 8.35 -2.62
C ALA A 399 -20.77 8.11 -3.26
N ALA A 400 -20.85 8.07 -4.59
CA ALA A 400 -22.09 7.75 -5.28
C ALA A 400 -22.54 6.30 -5.06
N GLY A 401 -21.58 5.35 -5.06
CA GLY A 401 -21.84 3.95 -4.73
C GLY A 401 -22.25 3.77 -3.27
N LEU A 402 -21.53 4.40 -2.35
CA LEU A 402 -21.83 4.34 -0.91
C LEU A 402 -23.22 4.92 -0.58
N ALA A 403 -23.56 6.09 -1.15
CA ALA A 403 -24.88 6.70 -0.96
C ALA A 403 -26.01 5.78 -1.43
N ARG A 404 -25.87 5.13 -2.58
CA ARG A 404 -26.86 4.15 -3.08
C ARG A 404 -27.05 2.99 -2.13
N VAL A 405 -25.92 2.41 -1.64
CA VAL A 405 -26.00 1.30 -0.67
C VAL A 405 -26.73 1.73 0.61
N ILE A 406 -26.42 2.93 1.13
CA ILE A 406 -27.05 3.46 2.36
C ILE A 406 -28.55 3.73 2.16
N GLN A 407 -28.95 4.28 1.01
CA GLN A 407 -30.38 4.54 0.70
C GLN A 407 -31.22 3.26 0.63
N GLU A 408 -30.60 2.11 0.37
CA GLU A 408 -31.27 0.80 0.39
C GLU A 408 -31.30 0.12 1.77
N MET A 409 -30.64 0.71 2.78
CA MET A 409 -30.63 0.16 4.14
C MET A 409 -31.91 0.56 4.91
N PRO A 410 -32.44 -0.34 5.75
CA PRO A 410 -33.63 -0.04 6.55
C PRO A 410 -33.36 1.05 7.60
N GLU A 411 -32.15 1.12 8.12
CA GLU A 411 -31.67 2.13 9.05
C GLU A 411 -30.34 2.70 8.54
N PRO A 412 -30.17 4.03 8.53
CA PRO A 412 -28.93 4.63 8.08
C PRO A 412 -27.78 4.30 9.06
N PRO A 413 -26.59 3.93 8.56
CA PRO A 413 -25.42 3.70 9.39
C PRO A 413 -24.81 5.02 9.86
N LEU A 414 -23.99 4.97 10.91
CA LEU A 414 -23.03 6.04 11.20
C LEU A 414 -21.84 5.90 10.24
N LEU A 415 -21.49 6.97 9.53
CA LEU A 415 -20.24 7.07 8.79
C LEU A 415 -19.15 7.66 9.70
N LEU A 416 -18.22 6.83 10.13
CA LEU A 416 -17.14 7.25 11.03
C LEU A 416 -15.84 7.44 10.23
N ILE A 417 -15.40 8.69 10.10
CA ILE A 417 -14.11 9.04 9.51
C ILE A 417 -13.04 8.80 10.57
N SER A 418 -12.07 7.95 10.26
CA SER A 418 -10.90 7.76 11.10
C SER A 418 -9.73 8.56 10.51
N SER A 419 -9.28 9.61 11.19
CA SER A 419 -8.21 10.49 10.70
C SER A 419 -7.53 11.26 11.80
N ASP A 420 -6.21 11.19 11.83
CA ASP A 420 -5.42 12.20 12.52
C ASP A 420 -5.31 13.45 11.63
N MET A 421 -5.11 14.62 12.27
CA MET A 421 -4.92 15.89 11.62
C MET A 421 -3.45 16.13 11.26
N ASN A 422 -2.96 17.37 11.23
CA ASN A 422 -1.58 17.65 10.84
C ASN A 422 -0.54 17.04 11.81
N HIS A 423 0.56 16.53 11.26
CA HIS A 423 1.65 15.88 11.99
C HIS A 423 2.96 16.67 11.82
N PHE A 424 3.93 16.40 12.72
CA PHE A 424 5.34 16.79 12.57
C PHE A 424 5.64 18.30 12.58
N ALA A 425 4.70 19.14 13.01
CA ALA A 425 4.92 20.57 13.20
C ALA A 425 4.83 20.95 14.70
N THR A 426 5.11 22.21 15.03
CA THR A 426 4.88 22.73 16.37
C THR A 426 3.38 22.80 16.68
N ASP A 427 3.00 22.77 17.96
CA ASP A 427 1.60 22.84 18.39
C ASP A 427 0.88 24.05 17.76
N LYS A 428 1.51 25.22 17.79
CA LYS A 428 0.95 26.44 17.19
C LYS A 428 0.69 26.29 15.66
N GLU A 429 1.62 25.67 14.96
CA GLU A 429 1.49 25.45 13.52
C GLU A 429 0.48 24.36 13.21
N ASN A 430 0.47 23.26 14.00
CA ASN A 430 -0.56 22.23 13.89
C ASN A 430 -1.95 22.84 14.07
N CYS A 431 -2.19 23.60 15.14
CA CYS A 431 -3.48 24.26 15.37
C CYS A 431 -3.91 25.15 14.19
N ARG A 432 -2.97 25.89 13.60
CA ARG A 432 -3.25 26.75 12.44
C ARG A 432 -3.64 25.94 11.20
N LEU A 433 -2.90 24.89 10.91
CA LEU A 433 -3.13 24.02 9.74
C LEU A 433 -4.42 23.19 9.91
N ASP A 434 -4.63 22.66 11.10
CA ASP A 434 -5.84 21.92 11.44
C ASP A 434 -7.10 22.78 11.28
N GLU A 435 -7.06 24.04 11.72
CA GLU A 435 -8.21 24.95 11.60
C GLU A 435 -8.58 25.22 10.15
N LEU A 436 -7.60 25.36 9.23
CA LEU A 436 -7.86 25.48 7.80
C LEU A 436 -8.63 24.28 7.23
N ALA A 437 -8.22 23.08 7.59
CA ALA A 437 -8.90 21.86 7.14
C ALA A 437 -10.27 21.70 7.81
N LEU A 438 -10.38 21.97 9.11
CA LEU A 438 -11.64 21.89 9.86
C LEU A 438 -12.69 22.89 9.38
N GLU A 439 -12.28 24.08 8.93
CA GLU A 439 -13.20 25.08 8.34
C GLU A 439 -13.88 24.52 7.09
N LYS A 440 -13.10 23.84 6.20
CA LYS A 440 -13.64 23.16 5.02
C LYS A 440 -14.58 22.00 5.37
N MET A 441 -14.24 21.25 6.41
CA MET A 441 -15.11 20.18 6.89
C MET A 441 -16.41 20.72 7.48
N ARG A 442 -16.37 21.78 8.30
CA ARG A 442 -17.57 22.43 8.87
C ARG A 442 -18.51 23.02 7.81
N SER A 443 -17.94 23.51 6.71
CA SER A 443 -18.72 24.04 5.59
C SER A 443 -19.19 22.97 4.59
N LEU A 444 -18.85 21.68 4.83
CA LEU A 444 -19.11 20.57 3.92
C LEU A 444 -18.58 20.85 2.49
N ASP A 445 -17.36 21.39 2.40
CA ASP A 445 -16.64 21.69 1.16
C ASP A 445 -15.54 20.64 0.92
N PRO A 446 -15.86 19.46 0.35
CA PRO A 446 -14.90 18.39 0.16
C PRO A 446 -13.81 18.68 -0.88
N GLU A 447 -14.14 19.46 -1.92
CA GLU A 447 -13.17 19.93 -2.90
C GLU A 447 -12.19 20.90 -2.27
N GLY A 448 -12.71 21.91 -1.57
CA GLY A 448 -11.88 22.86 -0.85
C GLY A 448 -11.06 22.22 0.27
N LEU A 449 -11.53 21.16 0.93
CA LEU A 449 -10.72 20.38 1.88
C LEU A 449 -9.50 19.76 1.19
N LEU A 450 -9.71 19.07 0.07
CA LEU A 450 -8.63 18.40 -0.66
C LEU A 450 -7.60 19.42 -1.21
N GLU A 451 -8.07 20.55 -1.73
CA GLU A 451 -7.24 21.65 -2.22
C GLU A 451 -6.44 22.29 -1.08
N THR A 452 -7.09 22.66 0.03
CA THR A 452 -6.45 23.25 1.21
C THR A 452 -5.36 22.33 1.79
N VAL A 453 -5.64 21.02 1.91
CA VAL A 453 -4.66 20.04 2.40
C VAL A 453 -3.44 19.97 1.49
N ARG A 454 -3.62 20.03 0.16
CA ARG A 454 -2.54 20.01 -0.81
C ARG A 454 -1.74 21.32 -0.83
N GLU A 455 -2.41 22.46 -0.89
CA GLU A 455 -1.77 23.79 -0.96
C GLU A 455 -0.93 24.11 0.28
N HIS A 456 -1.45 23.75 1.45
CA HIS A 456 -0.77 24.02 2.72
C HIS A 456 0.08 22.84 3.22
N HIS A 457 0.22 21.76 2.41
CA HIS A 457 0.96 20.56 2.76
C HIS A 457 0.56 19.97 4.13
N ILE A 458 -0.75 20.00 4.43
CA ILE A 458 -1.29 19.44 5.67
C ILE A 458 -1.18 17.93 5.63
N SER A 459 -0.56 17.35 6.64
CA SER A 459 -0.35 15.90 6.70
C SER A 459 -1.54 15.13 7.28
N MET A 460 -2.78 15.56 7.00
CA MET A 460 -4.01 14.87 7.38
C MET A 460 -4.09 13.51 6.67
N CYS A 461 -3.91 12.42 7.42
CA CYS A 461 -3.84 11.08 6.86
C CYS A 461 -5.17 10.61 6.25
N GLY A 462 -6.30 10.97 6.84
CA GLY A 462 -7.65 10.61 6.41
C GLY A 462 -8.34 11.62 5.50
N VAL A 463 -7.62 12.43 4.74
CA VAL A 463 -8.25 13.44 3.86
C VAL A 463 -9.18 12.80 2.81
N LEU A 464 -8.76 11.71 2.15
CA LEU A 464 -9.62 11.00 1.19
C LEU A 464 -10.85 10.36 1.86
N PRO A 465 -10.75 9.63 2.99
CA PRO A 465 -11.89 9.22 3.79
C PRO A 465 -12.87 10.37 4.10
N ALA A 466 -12.35 11.52 4.53
CA ALA A 466 -13.18 12.70 4.82
C ALA A 466 -13.92 13.21 3.58
N VAL A 467 -13.21 13.37 2.45
CA VAL A 467 -13.80 13.76 1.16
C VAL A 467 -14.90 12.79 0.73
N ILE A 468 -14.67 11.48 0.83
CA ILE A 468 -15.65 10.44 0.49
C ILE A 468 -16.91 10.60 1.35
N VAL A 469 -16.77 10.71 2.67
CA VAL A 469 -17.92 10.84 3.57
C VAL A 469 -18.68 12.14 3.32
N MET A 470 -17.99 13.28 3.18
CA MET A 470 -18.62 14.56 2.87
C MET A 470 -19.39 14.52 1.54
N LYS A 471 -18.81 13.94 0.49
CA LYS A 471 -19.48 13.73 -0.80
C LYS A 471 -20.67 12.77 -0.70
N THR A 472 -20.59 11.76 0.17
CA THR A 472 -21.71 10.85 0.42
C THR A 472 -22.86 11.58 1.07
N LEU A 473 -22.59 12.40 2.10
CA LEU A 473 -23.61 13.22 2.77
C LEU A 473 -24.29 14.22 1.83
N GLN A 474 -23.56 14.79 0.86
CA GLN A 474 -24.14 15.68 -0.15
C GLN A 474 -25.09 14.96 -1.12
N LYS A 475 -25.00 13.62 -1.24
CA LYS A 475 -25.82 12.80 -2.15
C LYS A 475 -26.99 12.10 -1.42
N MET A 476 -26.99 12.10 -0.11
CA MET A 476 -28.08 11.57 0.74
C MET A 476 -29.14 12.63 0.99
#